data_a82a5643c19ae78d86175c8899c2c670
#
_entry.id   a82a5643c19ae78d86175c8899c2c670
#
_cell.length_a   1.000
_cell.length_b   1.000
_cell.length_c   1.000
_cell.angle_alpha   90.00
_cell.angle_beta   90.00
_cell.angle_gamma   90.00
#
_symmetry.space_group_name_H-M   'P 1'
#
loop_
_entity.id
_entity.type
_entity.pdbx_description
1 polymer ?
#
loop_
_entity_poly.entity_id
_entity_poly.type
_entity_poly.pdbx_seq_one_letter_code
_entity_poly.pdbx_strand_id
1 'polypeptide(L)'
;MTTTAIAPDQDVISTEVFIAAPPARVFQAVTDPTQMLRWWGHHDHCRIQQSEVDLRVGGKWSSRGVKFDGTPFHSGGEYLDIDPPRLLVQTWICSSAPALHTVLRWELEPKSVHGLYPNGPHRAGTGTLVKISHQGFAGDAAAASDHEEGWKRVLGWLRTFAEAQV
;
A
#
# COMPACT_ATOMS: atom_id res chain seq x y z
N MET A 1 -1.59 26.98 -25.54
CA MET A 1 -1.63 25.79 -24.68
C MET A 1 -2.25 26.16 -23.35
N THR A 2 -3.46 25.74 -23.14
CA THR A 2 -4.08 25.85 -21.83
C THR A 2 -3.44 24.79 -20.95
N THR A 3 -2.52 25.18 -20.11
CA THR A 3 -2.10 24.35 -18.98
C THR A 3 -3.33 24.27 -18.09
N THR A 4 -4.10 23.21 -18.22
CA THR A 4 -5.11 22.89 -17.22
C THR A 4 -4.34 22.65 -15.94
N ALA A 5 -4.32 23.66 -15.06
CA ALA A 5 -3.83 23.45 -13.71
C ALA A 5 -4.68 22.34 -13.11
N ILE A 6 -4.10 21.16 -12.95
CA ILE A 6 -4.76 20.07 -12.25
C ILE A 6 -5.00 20.58 -10.84
N ALA A 7 -6.25 20.52 -10.41
CA ALA A 7 -6.57 20.90 -9.05
C ALA A 7 -5.68 20.09 -8.08
N PRO A 8 -5.19 20.66 -6.97
CA PRO A 8 -4.28 19.96 -6.05
C PRO A 8 -4.77 18.60 -5.59
N ASP A 9 -6.06 18.40 -5.56
CA ASP A 9 -6.73 17.13 -5.24
C ASP A 9 -6.69 16.10 -6.38
N GLN A 10 -6.40 16.49 -7.61
CA GLN A 10 -6.25 15.57 -8.75
C GLN A 10 -4.85 14.95 -8.87
N ASP A 11 -3.86 15.49 -8.18
CA ASP A 11 -2.52 14.91 -8.08
C ASP A 11 -2.39 13.92 -6.92
N VAL A 12 -3.46 13.71 -6.19
CA VAL A 12 -3.54 12.78 -5.06
C VAL A 12 -4.56 11.70 -5.38
N ILE A 13 -4.10 10.46 -5.39
CA ILE A 13 -5.02 9.32 -5.42
C ILE A 13 -5.25 8.84 -4.00
N SER A 14 -6.49 8.51 -3.69
CA SER A 14 -6.89 8.00 -2.38
C SER A 14 -7.72 6.75 -2.56
N THR A 15 -7.43 5.73 -1.78
CA THR A 15 -8.23 4.53 -1.73
C THR A 15 -8.20 3.96 -0.33
N GLU A 16 -9.21 3.17 0.02
CA GLU A 16 -9.30 2.59 1.35
C GLU A 16 -9.90 1.20 1.32
N VAL A 17 -9.60 0.42 2.35
CA VAL A 17 -10.20 -0.89 2.57
C VAL A 17 -10.34 -1.13 4.06
N PHE A 18 -11.43 -1.80 4.44
CA PHE A 18 -11.58 -2.32 5.80
C PHE A 18 -10.98 -3.73 5.86
N ILE A 19 -10.15 -3.98 6.86
CA ILE A 19 -9.52 -5.28 7.13
C ILE A 19 -9.92 -5.73 8.54
N ALA A 20 -10.45 -6.95 8.64
CA ALA A 20 -10.85 -7.54 9.91
C ALA A 20 -9.64 -8.13 10.66
N ALA A 21 -8.65 -7.28 10.90
CA ALA A 21 -7.45 -7.56 11.65
C ALA A 21 -6.99 -6.28 12.38
N PRO A 22 -6.35 -6.39 13.55
CA PRO A 22 -5.96 -5.20 14.31
C PRO A 22 -4.86 -4.40 13.59
N PRO A 23 -4.76 -3.08 13.84
CA PRO A 23 -3.77 -2.21 13.19
C PRO A 23 -2.33 -2.71 13.31
N ALA A 24 -1.92 -3.24 14.46
CA ALA A 24 -0.58 -3.76 14.66
C ALA A 24 -0.27 -4.92 13.69
N ARG A 25 -1.24 -5.74 13.40
CA ARG A 25 -1.13 -6.84 12.45
C ARG A 25 -0.96 -6.35 11.02
N VAL A 26 -1.78 -5.37 10.63
CA VAL A 26 -1.71 -4.76 9.29
C VAL A 26 -0.41 -4.00 9.12
N PHE A 27 0.02 -3.24 10.12
CA PHE A 27 1.28 -2.50 10.10
C PHE A 27 2.47 -3.45 9.89
N GLN A 28 2.49 -4.56 10.60
CA GLN A 28 3.53 -5.59 10.44
C GLN A 28 3.53 -6.16 9.01
N ALA A 29 2.37 -6.42 8.43
CA ALA A 29 2.27 -6.94 7.07
C ALA A 29 2.88 -6.00 6.03
N VAL A 30 2.75 -4.68 6.21
CA VAL A 30 3.26 -3.68 5.25
C VAL A 30 4.70 -3.22 5.53
N THR A 31 5.30 -3.67 6.64
CA THR A 31 6.66 -3.27 7.03
C THR A 31 7.64 -4.43 7.19
N ASP A 32 7.15 -5.64 7.41
CA ASP A 32 8.01 -6.83 7.52
C ASP A 32 8.31 -7.41 6.14
N PRO A 33 9.58 -7.40 5.68
CA PRO A 33 9.92 -7.90 4.36
C PRO A 33 9.58 -9.38 4.16
N THR A 34 9.66 -10.20 5.20
CA THR A 34 9.30 -11.62 5.13
C THR A 34 7.80 -11.79 4.85
N GLN A 35 6.96 -10.98 5.48
CA GLN A 35 5.52 -11.01 5.22
C GLN A 35 5.19 -10.44 3.85
N MET A 36 5.85 -9.35 3.44
CA MET A 36 5.65 -8.76 2.11
C MET A 36 5.87 -9.77 0.98
N LEU A 37 6.88 -10.61 1.09
CA LEU A 37 7.15 -11.69 0.13
C LEU A 37 6.02 -12.71 0.04
N ARG A 38 5.19 -12.82 1.08
CA ARG A 38 4.09 -13.78 1.13
C ARG A 38 2.79 -13.26 0.54
N TRP A 39 2.53 -11.96 0.62
CA TRP A 39 1.23 -11.44 0.22
C TRP A 39 1.25 -10.47 -0.96
N TRP A 40 2.38 -9.80 -1.24
CA TRP A 40 2.43 -8.83 -2.32
C TRP A 40 2.56 -9.54 -3.67
N GLY A 41 1.45 -9.66 -4.35
CA GLY A 41 1.39 -10.22 -5.68
C GLY A 41 0.41 -11.38 -5.83
N HIS A 42 0.23 -11.77 -7.07
CA HIS A 42 -0.61 -12.89 -7.46
C HIS A 42 -0.04 -13.49 -8.76
N HIS A 43 -0.21 -14.79 -8.96
CA HIS A 43 0.39 -15.50 -10.10
C HIS A 43 -0.05 -14.99 -11.47
N ASP A 44 -1.23 -14.35 -11.55
CA ASP A 44 -1.75 -13.80 -12.81
C ASP A 44 -1.44 -12.31 -13.01
N HIS A 45 -0.66 -11.70 -12.14
CA HIS A 45 -0.29 -10.28 -12.25
C HIS A 45 1.21 -10.05 -12.06
N CYS A 46 1.68 -10.08 -10.84
CA CYS A 46 3.10 -9.90 -10.49
C CYS A 46 3.38 -10.53 -9.15
N ARG A 47 4.66 -10.73 -8.85
CA ARG A 47 5.08 -11.23 -7.55
C ARG A 47 6.43 -10.62 -7.18
N ILE A 48 6.54 -10.09 -5.97
CA ILE A 48 7.84 -9.67 -5.46
C ILE A 48 8.64 -10.89 -5.02
N GLN A 49 9.95 -10.84 -5.27
CA GLN A 49 10.90 -11.91 -4.96
C GLN A 49 11.95 -11.48 -3.95
N GLN A 50 12.12 -10.16 -3.80
CA GLN A 50 13.04 -9.57 -2.83
C GLN A 50 12.37 -8.36 -2.19
N SER A 51 12.54 -8.21 -0.89
CA SER A 51 12.07 -7.06 -0.13
C SER A 51 13.11 -6.72 0.93
N GLU A 52 13.53 -5.47 0.99
CA GLU A 52 14.46 -4.96 1.98
C GLU A 52 13.84 -3.75 2.68
N VAL A 53 13.95 -3.71 3.99
CA VAL A 53 13.35 -2.66 4.82
C VAL A 53 14.30 -2.29 5.94
N ASP A 54 14.65 -1.00 6.00
CA ASP A 54 15.28 -0.37 7.15
C ASP A 54 14.23 0.53 7.81
N LEU A 55 13.48 -0.02 8.76
CA LEU A 55 12.29 0.62 9.33
C LEU A 55 12.65 1.69 10.36
N ARG A 56 13.08 2.83 9.84
CA ARG A 56 13.36 4.05 10.61
C ARG A 56 13.18 5.26 9.71
N VAL A 57 12.92 6.42 10.29
CA VAL A 57 12.91 7.68 9.52
C VAL A 57 14.28 7.88 8.88
N GLY A 58 14.30 8.12 7.58
CA GLY A 58 15.53 8.18 6.78
C GLY A 58 16.04 6.81 6.30
N GLY A 59 15.47 5.71 6.79
CA GLY A 59 15.79 4.36 6.32
C GLY A 59 15.22 4.10 4.93
N LYS A 60 15.86 3.21 4.19
CA LYS A 60 15.46 2.85 2.82
C LYS A 60 14.68 1.56 2.79
N TRP A 61 13.82 1.47 1.80
CA TRP A 61 13.09 0.25 1.47
C TRP A 61 13.18 -0.02 -0.02
N SER A 62 13.10 -1.28 -0.41
CA SER A 62 13.05 -1.68 -1.80
C SER A 62 12.31 -3.01 -1.98
N SER A 63 11.70 -3.17 -3.15
CA SER A 63 11.07 -4.41 -3.58
C SER A 63 11.43 -4.71 -5.03
N ARG A 64 11.73 -5.96 -5.33
CA ARG A 64 12.02 -6.43 -6.68
C ARG A 64 11.19 -7.67 -6.97
N GLY A 65 10.73 -7.78 -8.20
CA GLY A 65 9.94 -8.92 -8.61
C GLY A 65 9.81 -9.06 -10.11
N VAL A 66 8.87 -9.89 -10.49
CA VAL A 66 8.56 -10.16 -11.91
C VAL A 66 7.06 -10.07 -12.13
N LYS A 67 6.68 -9.59 -13.30
CA LYS A 67 5.30 -9.64 -13.79
C LYS A 67 5.01 -11.07 -14.30
N PHE A 68 3.73 -11.34 -14.56
CA PHE A 68 3.30 -12.65 -15.05
C PHE A 68 3.97 -13.08 -16.36
N ASP A 69 4.41 -12.11 -17.17
CA ASP A 69 5.11 -12.35 -18.44
C ASP A 69 6.64 -12.48 -18.29
N GLY A 70 7.15 -12.46 -17.04
CA GLY A 70 8.58 -12.53 -16.75
C GLY A 70 9.30 -11.19 -16.75
N THR A 71 8.62 -10.08 -17.06
CA THR A 71 9.23 -8.75 -17.05
C THR A 71 9.62 -8.35 -15.63
N PRO A 72 10.91 -8.01 -15.37
CA PRO A 72 11.31 -7.57 -14.04
C PRO A 72 10.78 -6.18 -13.74
N PHE A 73 10.48 -5.94 -12.45
CA PHE A 73 10.12 -4.63 -11.94
C PHE A 73 10.76 -4.40 -10.58
N HIS A 74 10.92 -3.14 -10.22
CA HIS A 74 11.35 -2.77 -8.88
C HIS A 74 10.73 -1.46 -8.45
N SER A 75 10.64 -1.27 -7.15
CA SER A 75 10.25 -0.04 -6.51
C SER A 75 11.08 0.16 -5.26
N GLY A 76 11.17 1.39 -4.81
CA GLY A 76 11.93 1.73 -3.62
C GLY A 76 11.76 3.17 -3.22
N GLY A 77 12.33 3.51 -2.08
CA GLY A 77 12.29 4.85 -1.53
C GLY A 77 12.84 4.92 -0.13
N GLU A 78 12.39 5.92 0.59
CA GLU A 78 12.84 6.27 1.92
C GLU A 78 11.64 6.51 2.83
N TYR A 79 11.73 6.12 4.10
CA TYR A 79 10.71 6.43 5.08
C TYR A 79 10.83 7.86 5.57
N LEU A 80 9.74 8.61 5.51
CA LEU A 80 9.66 10.01 5.92
C LEU A 80 9.05 10.17 7.31
N ASP A 81 8.09 9.32 7.68
CA ASP A 81 7.44 9.34 8.98
C ASP A 81 6.95 7.94 9.34
N ILE A 82 7.10 7.57 10.59
CA ILE A 82 6.73 6.26 11.11
C ILE A 82 6.15 6.44 12.51
N ASP A 83 4.87 6.09 12.68
CA ASP A 83 4.20 6.07 13.97
C ASP A 83 3.38 4.77 14.10
N PRO A 84 4.03 3.67 14.53
CA PRO A 84 3.37 2.38 14.63
C PRO A 84 2.26 2.36 15.68
N PRO A 85 1.14 1.69 15.45
CA PRO A 85 0.75 1.00 14.22
C PRO A 85 -0.13 1.86 13.30
N ARG A 86 -0.09 3.18 13.45
CA ARG A 86 -1.08 4.12 12.92
C ARG A 86 -0.69 4.77 11.60
N LEU A 87 0.59 5.05 11.39
CA LEU A 87 1.07 5.89 10.30
C LEU A 87 2.38 5.36 9.72
N LEU A 88 2.46 5.37 8.39
CA LEU A 88 3.68 5.12 7.64
C LEU A 88 3.68 6.03 6.41
N VAL A 89 4.72 6.85 6.27
CA VAL A 89 4.90 7.73 5.11
C VAL A 89 6.23 7.40 4.45
N GLN A 90 6.22 7.22 3.15
CA GLN A 90 7.39 6.81 2.39
C GLN A 90 7.41 7.44 1.01
N THR A 91 8.60 7.72 0.49
CA THR A 91 8.74 8.04 -0.92
C THR A 91 8.60 6.78 -1.75
N TRP A 92 8.15 6.94 -2.99
CA TRP A 92 7.88 5.82 -3.88
C TRP A 92 8.37 6.15 -5.29
N ILE A 93 9.30 5.35 -5.78
CA ILE A 93 9.79 5.40 -7.14
C ILE A 93 9.69 4.00 -7.71
N CYS A 94 9.06 3.84 -8.86
CA CYS A 94 8.94 2.53 -9.50
C CYS A 94 9.58 2.52 -10.89
N SER A 95 10.01 1.34 -11.33
CA SER A 95 10.68 1.15 -12.61
C SER A 95 9.81 1.46 -13.83
N SER A 96 8.47 1.41 -13.68
CA SER A 96 7.52 1.79 -14.74
C SER A 96 7.45 3.29 -14.97
N ALA A 97 7.84 4.10 -13.99
CA ALA A 97 7.81 5.55 -14.05
C ALA A 97 8.98 6.15 -13.23
N PRO A 98 10.24 5.91 -13.63
CA PRO A 98 11.42 6.23 -12.82
C PRO A 98 11.64 7.74 -12.64
N ALA A 99 11.03 8.58 -13.46
CA ALA A 99 11.09 10.03 -13.33
C ALA A 99 10.10 10.59 -12.28
N LEU A 100 9.12 9.79 -11.86
CA LEU A 100 8.11 10.20 -10.88
C LEU A 100 8.56 9.85 -9.47
N HIS A 101 8.87 10.88 -8.69
CA HIS A 101 9.19 10.79 -7.28
C HIS A 101 7.93 11.12 -6.49
N THR A 102 7.24 10.09 -6.04
CA THR A 102 5.95 10.22 -5.38
C THR A 102 6.06 9.98 -3.88
N VAL A 103 5.02 10.33 -3.13
CA VAL A 103 4.92 10.09 -1.69
C VAL A 103 3.68 9.27 -1.40
N LEU A 104 3.88 8.19 -0.70
CA LEU A 104 2.84 7.26 -0.27
C LEU A 104 2.62 7.38 1.23
N ARG A 105 1.37 7.56 1.63
CA ARG A 105 0.95 7.66 3.02
C ARG A 105 -0.04 6.54 3.33
N TRP A 106 0.29 5.76 4.36
CA TRP A 106 -0.59 4.75 4.94
C TRP A 106 -1.12 5.26 6.27
N GLU A 107 -2.43 5.28 6.41
CA GLU A 107 -3.09 5.54 7.67
C GLU A 107 -3.90 4.32 8.09
N LEU A 108 -3.66 3.83 9.30
CA LEU A 108 -4.30 2.65 9.84
C LEU A 108 -5.15 3.06 11.04
N GLU A 109 -6.45 3.17 10.83
CA GLU A 109 -7.40 3.61 11.83
C GLU A 109 -8.10 2.39 12.47
N PRO A 110 -8.03 2.24 13.81
CA PRO A 110 -8.73 1.15 14.46
C PRO A 110 -10.24 1.32 14.34
N LYS A 111 -10.94 0.24 14.01
CA LYS A 111 -12.40 0.18 13.92
C LYS A 111 -12.92 -1.01 14.69
N SER A 112 -14.05 -0.83 15.38
CA SER A 112 -14.74 -1.93 16.01
C SER A 112 -15.34 -2.87 14.95
N VAL A 113 -15.09 -4.17 15.10
CA VAL A 113 -15.66 -5.21 14.22
C VAL A 113 -17.11 -5.53 14.59
N HIS A 114 -17.57 -5.03 15.74
CA HIS A 114 -18.91 -5.31 16.24
C HIS A 114 -19.99 -4.71 15.33
N GLY A 115 -20.82 -5.57 14.75
CA GLY A 115 -21.90 -5.18 13.85
C GLY A 115 -21.57 -5.21 12.34
N LEU A 116 -20.31 -5.40 11.95
CA LEU A 116 -19.94 -5.50 10.53
C LEU A 116 -20.17 -6.90 9.94
N TYR A 117 -20.33 -7.91 10.81
CA TYR A 117 -20.67 -9.27 10.41
C TYR A 117 -21.86 -9.76 11.24
N PRO A 118 -23.08 -9.30 10.92
CA PRO A 118 -24.27 -9.64 11.73
C PRO A 118 -24.57 -11.13 11.78
N ASN A 119 -24.02 -11.93 10.87
CA ASN A 119 -24.23 -13.37 10.79
C ASN A 119 -22.94 -14.20 10.88
N GLY A 120 -21.82 -13.58 11.23
CA GLY A 120 -20.53 -14.24 11.38
C GLY A 120 -20.24 -14.63 12.83
N PRO A 121 -19.19 -15.41 13.08
CA PRO A 121 -18.76 -15.66 14.44
C PRO A 121 -18.45 -14.33 15.12
N HIS A 122 -19.07 -14.10 16.26
CA HIS A 122 -18.90 -12.89 17.05
C HIS A 122 -17.46 -12.83 17.59
N ARG A 123 -16.54 -12.35 16.77
CA ARG A 123 -15.22 -11.99 17.25
C ARG A 123 -15.29 -10.53 17.71
N ALA A 124 -15.39 -10.36 19.02
CA ALA A 124 -15.08 -9.07 19.62
C ALA A 124 -13.60 -8.77 19.32
N GLY A 125 -13.34 -7.86 18.39
CA GLY A 125 -12.00 -7.53 17.97
C GLY A 125 -11.95 -6.17 17.32
N THR A 126 -10.74 -5.64 17.18
CA THR A 126 -10.49 -4.39 16.47
C THR A 126 -10.10 -4.72 15.03
N GLY A 127 -10.86 -4.21 14.08
CA GLY A 127 -10.47 -4.18 12.68
C GLY A 127 -9.71 -2.89 12.36
N THR A 128 -9.32 -2.74 11.13
CA THR A 128 -8.55 -1.58 10.65
C THR A 128 -9.15 -1.02 9.38
N LEU A 129 -9.42 0.28 9.36
CA LEU A 129 -9.64 1.02 8.14
C LEU A 129 -8.29 1.47 7.62
N VAL A 130 -7.84 0.89 6.52
CA VAL A 130 -6.58 1.22 5.86
C VAL A 130 -6.85 2.25 4.79
N LYS A 131 -6.24 3.42 4.92
CA LYS A 131 -6.32 4.50 3.95
C LYS A 131 -4.97 4.69 3.29
N ILE A 132 -4.96 4.74 1.96
CA ILE A 132 -3.79 5.10 1.17
C ILE A 132 -4.03 6.45 0.53
N SER A 133 -3.01 7.30 0.62
CA SER A 133 -2.92 8.56 -0.09
C SER A 133 -1.58 8.57 -0.83
N HIS A 134 -1.60 8.73 -2.15
CA HIS A 134 -0.42 8.69 -2.99
C HIS A 134 -0.40 9.92 -3.88
N GLN A 135 0.65 10.73 -3.81
CA GLN A 135 0.72 12.03 -4.45
C GLN A 135 2.06 12.26 -5.14
N GLY A 136 2.11 13.26 -6.00
CA GLY A 136 3.33 13.68 -6.68
C GLY A 136 3.45 13.14 -8.10
N PHE A 137 2.35 12.94 -8.79
CA PHE A 137 2.34 12.41 -10.17
C PHE A 137 2.65 13.47 -11.22
N ALA A 138 2.95 14.71 -10.81
CA ALA A 138 3.36 15.81 -11.69
C ALA A 138 2.40 16.07 -12.86
N GLY A 139 1.09 15.86 -12.63
CA GLY A 139 0.05 16.03 -13.66
C GLY A 139 -0.07 14.87 -14.64
N ASP A 140 0.65 13.77 -14.43
CA ASP A 140 0.53 12.56 -15.26
C ASP A 140 -0.71 11.76 -14.83
N ALA A 141 -1.84 12.08 -15.48
CA ALA A 141 -3.12 11.45 -15.16
C ALA A 141 -3.14 9.95 -15.47
N ALA A 142 -2.40 9.50 -16.48
CA ALA A 142 -2.30 8.09 -16.81
C ALA A 142 -1.55 7.31 -15.71
N ALA A 143 -0.42 7.85 -15.25
CA ALA A 143 0.33 7.24 -14.15
C ALA A 143 -0.49 7.23 -12.85
N ALA A 144 -1.20 8.30 -12.54
CA ALA A 144 -2.09 8.36 -11.36
C ALA A 144 -3.18 7.31 -11.44
N SER A 145 -3.84 7.17 -12.57
CA SER A 145 -4.90 6.16 -12.79
C SER A 145 -4.37 4.74 -12.65
N ASP A 146 -3.21 4.45 -13.21
CA ASP A 146 -2.57 3.14 -13.10
C ASP A 146 -2.22 2.79 -11.66
N HIS A 147 -1.72 3.75 -10.90
CA HIS A 147 -1.43 3.56 -9.47
C HIS A 147 -2.71 3.37 -8.65
N GLU A 148 -3.77 4.11 -8.96
CA GLU A 148 -5.05 3.94 -8.26
C GLU A 148 -5.60 2.52 -8.42
N GLU A 149 -5.62 2.01 -9.65
CA GLU A 149 -6.04 0.63 -9.92
C GLU A 149 -5.11 -0.39 -9.27
N GLY A 150 -3.80 -0.11 -9.29
CA GLY A 150 -2.80 -0.95 -8.62
C GLY A 150 -3.03 -1.02 -7.12
N TRP A 151 -3.30 0.10 -6.46
CA TRP A 151 -3.54 0.12 -5.02
C TRP A 151 -4.82 -0.61 -4.62
N LYS A 152 -5.88 -0.52 -5.38
CA LYS A 152 -7.10 -1.31 -5.14
C LYS A 152 -6.79 -2.81 -5.14
N ARG A 153 -5.97 -3.26 -6.07
CA ARG A 153 -5.52 -4.65 -6.17
C ARG A 153 -4.64 -5.04 -4.97
N VAL A 154 -3.65 -4.22 -4.66
CA VAL A 154 -2.72 -4.45 -3.53
C VAL A 154 -3.48 -4.53 -2.21
N LEU A 155 -4.43 -3.63 -1.96
CA LEU A 155 -5.23 -3.65 -0.76
C LEU A 155 -6.09 -4.92 -0.64
N GLY A 156 -6.55 -5.45 -1.78
CA GLY A 156 -7.26 -6.75 -1.81
C GLY A 156 -6.36 -7.91 -1.37
N TRP A 157 -5.12 -7.95 -1.85
CA TRP A 157 -4.15 -8.95 -1.43
C TRP A 157 -3.80 -8.83 0.06
N LEU A 158 -3.58 -7.61 0.52
CA LEU A 158 -3.28 -7.33 1.93
C LEU A 158 -4.42 -7.79 2.84
N ARG A 159 -5.65 -7.48 2.47
CA ARG A 159 -6.84 -7.88 3.22
C ARG A 159 -6.92 -9.39 3.36
N THR A 160 -6.80 -10.13 2.27
CA THR A 160 -6.84 -11.58 2.27
C THR A 160 -5.77 -12.17 3.19
N PHE A 161 -4.55 -11.66 3.09
CA PHE A 161 -3.43 -12.13 3.91
C PHE A 161 -3.64 -11.82 5.39
N ALA A 162 -3.97 -10.59 5.72
CA ALA A 162 -4.09 -10.16 7.11
C ALA A 162 -5.26 -10.84 7.83
N GLU A 163 -6.39 -11.01 7.17
CA GLU A 163 -7.57 -11.67 7.73
C GLU A 163 -7.37 -13.18 7.94
N ALA A 164 -6.56 -13.82 7.12
CA ALA A 164 -6.28 -15.26 7.23
C ALA A 164 -5.45 -15.63 8.47
N GLN A 165 -4.81 -14.66 9.12
CA GLN A 165 -3.89 -14.88 10.23
C GLN A 165 -4.46 -14.46 11.60
N VAL A 166 -5.73 -14.11 11.62
CA VAL A 166 -6.41 -13.70 12.85
C VAL A 166 -7.04 -14.91 13.54
#